data_8ace30593873b1ad1a4b0f37700ee89f
#
_entry.id   8ace30593873b1ad1a4b0f37700ee89f
#
_cell.length_a   1.000
_cell.length_b   1.000
_cell.length_c   1.000
_cell.angle_alpha   90.00
_cell.angle_beta   90.00
_cell.angle_gamma   90.00
#
_symmetry.space_group_name_H-M   'P 1'
#
loop_
_entity.id
_entity.type
_entity.pdbx_description
1 polymer ?
#
loop_
_entity_poly.entity_id
_entity_poly.type
_entity_poly.pdbx_seq_one_letter_code
_entity_poly.pdbx_strand_id
1 'polypeptide(L)'
;PAVWSPCAQCDRGKFIWEWRRMLDETENLDVWQDQADELIVEEVAVAQQQTKRAVGVRTIWGAEIYAKCVIVTAGTFLNGLMHIGRKMVRGGRIAEPAVEHFTESITRHGIVSARMKTGTPVRIDKRSVHFEDLEIQPGESRSYQFSYMNKCGALKQLPCWTVNTNKQVHEILKSGLADSPLYNGQIQSIGPRYCPSIETKLVTFPDREKHPLFLEPEGEDTNEMYLNGFSSSLPMEVQIEALKKMPAF
;
A
#
# COMPACT_ATOMS: atom_id res chain seq x y z
N PRO A 1 16.07 -15.76 -5.92
CA PRO A 1 15.53 -14.50 -5.41
C PRO A 1 16.62 -13.65 -4.79
N ALA A 2 16.51 -12.33 -4.95
CA ALA A 2 17.51 -11.41 -4.39
C ALA A 2 17.45 -11.31 -2.86
N VAL A 3 16.31 -11.66 -2.28
CA VAL A 3 16.09 -11.69 -0.82
C VAL A 3 15.23 -12.90 -0.50
N TRP A 4 15.72 -13.73 0.40
CA TRP A 4 14.95 -14.80 1.01
C TRP A 4 14.61 -14.37 2.44
N SER A 5 13.35 -14.09 2.70
CA SER A 5 12.89 -13.73 4.05
C SER A 5 11.48 -14.28 4.28
N PRO A 6 11.12 -14.61 5.52
CA PRO A 6 9.75 -14.98 5.86
C PRO A 6 8.81 -13.81 5.57
N CYS A 7 7.59 -14.14 5.10
CA CYS A 7 6.50 -13.19 4.89
C CYS A 7 5.26 -13.77 5.56
N ALA A 8 4.60 -12.99 6.39
CA ALA A 8 3.33 -13.35 6.98
C ALA A 8 2.20 -12.54 6.35
N GLN A 9 1.19 -13.24 5.84
CA GLN A 9 -0.09 -12.64 5.50
C GLN A 9 -0.97 -12.69 6.75
N CYS A 10 -1.47 -11.54 7.15
CA CYS A 10 -2.28 -11.41 8.35
C CYS A 10 -3.74 -11.17 7.96
N ASP A 11 -4.65 -11.68 8.78
CA ASP A 11 -6.04 -11.24 8.78
C ASP A 11 -6.06 -9.73 9.06
N ARG A 12 -6.48 -8.94 8.07
CA ARG A 12 -6.44 -7.48 8.12
C ARG A 12 -7.26 -6.90 9.27
N GLY A 13 -8.44 -7.46 9.50
CA GLY A 13 -9.32 -7.02 10.58
C GLY A 13 -8.70 -7.30 11.95
N LYS A 14 -8.24 -8.53 12.16
CA LYS A 14 -7.58 -8.93 13.41
C LYS A 14 -6.29 -8.15 13.66
N PHE A 15 -5.50 -7.89 12.59
CA PHE A 15 -4.29 -7.08 12.68
C PHE A 15 -4.57 -5.65 13.15
N ILE A 16 -5.61 -4.99 12.59
CA ILE A 16 -6.01 -3.64 12.99
C ILE A 16 -6.44 -3.62 14.45
N TRP A 17 -7.28 -4.58 14.87
CA TRP A 17 -7.76 -4.67 16.24
C TRP A 17 -6.65 -4.94 17.25
N GLU A 18 -5.73 -5.85 16.93
CA GLU A 18 -4.61 -6.17 17.82
C GLU A 18 -3.66 -4.99 18.00
N TRP A 19 -3.33 -4.27 16.91
CA TRP A 19 -2.54 -3.05 17.02
C TRP A 19 -3.26 -1.97 17.84
N ARG A 20 -4.57 -1.80 17.63
CA ARG A 20 -5.34 -0.84 18.41
C ARG A 20 -5.32 -1.19 19.91
N ARG A 21 -5.53 -2.46 20.25
CA ARG A 21 -5.47 -2.95 21.64
C ARG A 21 -4.09 -2.69 22.24
N MET A 22 -3.02 -3.02 21.53
CA MET A 22 -1.64 -2.78 21.99
C MET A 22 -1.37 -1.29 22.25
N LEU A 23 -1.84 -0.41 21.38
CA LEU A 23 -1.69 1.03 21.55
C LEU A 23 -2.45 1.53 22.79
N ASP A 24 -3.70 1.10 22.97
CA ASP A 24 -4.54 1.49 24.09
C ASP A 24 -4.01 0.97 25.45
N GLU A 25 -3.28 -0.15 25.46
CA GLU A 25 -2.64 -0.73 26.64
C GLU A 25 -1.23 -0.17 26.93
N THR A 26 -0.67 0.64 26.02
CA THR A 26 0.69 1.18 26.18
C THR A 26 0.66 2.36 27.17
N GLU A 27 1.39 2.24 28.25
CA GLU A 27 1.52 3.32 29.24
C GLU A 27 2.16 4.57 28.66
N ASN A 28 1.70 5.74 29.08
CA ASN A 28 2.18 7.05 28.63
C ASN A 28 2.05 7.29 27.11
N LEU A 29 1.09 6.65 26.46
CA LEU A 29 0.75 6.85 25.06
C LEU A 29 -0.67 7.40 24.94
N ASP A 30 -0.78 8.61 24.40
CA ASP A 30 -2.05 9.23 24.05
C ASP A 30 -2.27 9.13 22.53
N VAL A 31 -3.48 8.74 22.11
CA VAL A 31 -3.88 8.67 20.71
C VAL A 31 -4.80 9.83 20.38
N TRP A 32 -4.36 10.71 19.49
CA TRP A 32 -5.14 11.85 19.02
C TRP A 32 -5.58 11.62 17.58
N GLN A 33 -6.88 11.58 17.36
CA GLN A 33 -7.46 11.37 16.01
C GLN A 33 -7.67 12.71 15.31
N ASP A 34 -6.68 13.14 14.53
CA ASP A 34 -6.75 14.37 13.74
C ASP A 34 -5.73 14.28 12.58
N GLN A 35 -5.74 15.27 11.70
CA GLN A 35 -4.78 15.40 10.61
C GLN A 35 -3.72 16.43 10.98
N ALA A 36 -2.45 16.04 11.04
CA ALA A 36 -1.33 16.97 11.15
C ALA A 36 -1.17 17.75 9.84
N ASP A 37 -1.16 19.08 9.92
CA ASP A 37 -1.13 19.98 8.77
C ASP A 37 0.19 20.75 8.67
N GLU A 38 0.80 21.08 9.81
CA GLU A 38 2.03 21.89 9.86
C GLU A 38 2.99 21.39 10.96
N LEU A 39 4.30 21.44 10.64
CA LEU A 39 5.36 21.25 11.62
C LEU A 39 5.63 22.57 12.35
N ILE A 40 5.56 22.59 13.67
CA ILE A 40 5.92 23.74 14.48
C ILE A 40 7.44 23.72 14.71
N VAL A 41 8.11 24.81 14.32
CA VAL A 41 9.57 24.93 14.40
C VAL A 41 9.95 26.23 15.09
N GLU A 42 10.87 26.15 16.02
CA GLU A 42 11.47 27.30 16.70
C GLU A 42 12.93 27.49 16.27
N GLU A 43 13.36 28.74 16.25
CA GLU A 43 14.77 29.07 16.13
C GLU A 43 15.42 29.03 17.52
N VAL A 44 16.47 28.25 17.66
CA VAL A 44 17.19 28.09 18.93
C VAL A 44 18.67 28.35 18.71
N ALA A 45 19.29 29.01 19.69
CA ALA A 45 20.73 29.20 19.67
C ALA A 45 21.43 28.00 20.35
N VAL A 46 22.26 27.29 19.58
CA VAL A 46 23.09 26.21 20.09
C VAL A 46 24.54 26.53 19.77
N ALA A 47 25.39 26.62 20.78
CA ALA A 47 26.83 26.93 20.65
C ALA A 47 27.13 28.16 19.76
N GLN A 48 26.38 29.25 19.95
CA GLN A 48 26.45 30.53 19.18
C GLN A 48 26.00 30.44 17.71
N GLN A 49 25.42 29.33 17.28
CA GLN A 49 24.81 29.21 15.97
C GLN A 49 23.29 29.14 16.10
N GLN A 50 22.60 29.90 15.25
CA GLN A 50 21.14 29.73 15.12
C GLN A 50 20.83 28.45 14.37
N THR A 51 19.99 27.61 14.95
CA THR A 51 19.51 26.37 14.35
C THR A 51 18.02 26.24 14.54
N LYS A 52 17.39 25.38 13.75
CA LYS A 52 15.95 25.12 13.81
C LYS A 52 15.69 23.85 14.60
N ARG A 53 14.68 23.86 15.45
CA ARG A 53 14.23 22.71 16.23
C ARG A 53 12.73 22.49 16.02
N ALA A 54 12.34 21.28 15.62
CA ALA A 54 10.95 20.87 15.62
C ALA A 54 10.49 20.74 17.07
N VAL A 55 9.38 21.38 17.41
CA VAL A 55 8.82 21.45 18.77
C VAL A 55 7.38 20.96 18.85
N GLY A 56 6.76 20.60 17.74
CA GLY A 56 5.39 20.11 17.72
C GLY A 56 4.79 20.04 16.33
N VAL A 57 3.49 19.80 16.30
CA VAL A 57 2.67 19.82 15.10
C VAL A 57 1.41 20.65 15.33
N ARG A 58 0.90 21.27 14.28
CA ARG A 58 -0.42 21.89 14.26
C ARG A 58 -1.34 21.01 13.42
N THR A 59 -2.54 20.78 13.92
CA THR A 59 -3.56 20.01 13.21
C THR A 59 -4.38 20.90 12.29
N ILE A 60 -5.14 20.28 11.38
CA ILE A 60 -6.02 20.99 10.45
C ILE A 60 -7.10 21.83 11.16
N TRP A 61 -7.49 21.41 12.37
CA TRP A 61 -8.45 22.16 13.22
C TRP A 61 -7.79 23.22 14.11
N GLY A 62 -6.47 23.41 13.97
CA GLY A 62 -5.72 24.43 14.69
C GLY A 62 -5.23 24.03 16.08
N ALA A 63 -5.39 22.79 16.49
CA ALA A 63 -4.79 22.31 17.74
C ALA A 63 -3.26 22.23 17.58
N GLU A 64 -2.53 22.73 18.57
CA GLU A 64 -1.08 22.67 18.64
C GLU A 64 -0.65 21.62 19.68
N ILE A 65 0.10 20.62 19.24
CA ILE A 65 0.60 19.54 20.07
C ILE A 65 2.12 19.68 20.14
N TYR A 66 2.63 20.05 21.32
CA TYR A 66 4.05 20.27 21.56
C TYR A 66 4.75 19.01 22.02
N ALA A 67 5.95 18.77 21.52
CA ALA A 67 6.76 17.61 21.85
C ALA A 67 8.27 17.92 21.74
N LYS A 68 9.08 17.13 22.44
CA LYS A 68 10.55 17.20 22.33
C LYS A 68 11.08 16.69 20.95
N CYS A 69 10.34 15.77 20.33
CA CYS A 69 10.67 15.19 19.01
C CYS A 69 9.38 14.96 18.24
N VAL A 70 9.47 15.08 16.92
CA VAL A 70 8.36 14.76 15.99
C VAL A 70 8.84 13.65 15.05
N ILE A 71 8.09 12.57 14.99
CA ILE A 71 8.34 11.43 14.09
C ILE A 71 7.22 11.37 13.06
N VAL A 72 7.56 11.45 11.77
CA VAL A 72 6.60 11.45 10.66
C VAL A 72 6.54 10.06 10.04
N THR A 73 5.40 9.39 10.12
CA THR A 73 5.14 8.05 9.56
C THR A 73 3.87 8.06 8.69
N ALA A 74 3.79 9.04 7.80
CA ALA A 74 2.56 9.43 7.11
C ALA A 74 2.11 8.46 5.98
N GLY A 75 2.78 7.34 5.74
CA GLY A 75 2.39 6.37 4.73
C GLY A 75 2.29 6.99 3.33
N THR A 76 1.13 6.87 2.68
CA THR A 76 0.86 7.35 1.33
C THR A 76 0.07 8.67 1.30
N PHE A 77 -0.08 9.35 2.44
CA PHE A 77 -1.02 10.47 2.58
C PHE A 77 -0.44 11.84 2.22
N LEU A 78 0.88 12.07 2.43
CA LEU A 78 1.48 13.38 2.13
C LEU A 78 1.39 13.70 0.64
N ASN A 79 0.59 14.69 0.29
CA ASN A 79 0.23 15.03 -1.08
C ASN A 79 -0.21 13.81 -1.90
N GLY A 80 -0.93 12.88 -1.24
CA GLY A 80 -1.37 11.64 -1.85
C GLY A 80 -2.20 11.87 -3.11
N LEU A 81 -1.91 11.12 -4.17
CA LEU A 81 -2.61 11.21 -5.44
C LEU A 81 -2.81 9.83 -6.03
N MET A 82 -4.07 9.43 -6.14
CA MET A 82 -4.46 8.15 -6.72
C MET A 82 -4.69 8.30 -8.23
N HIS A 83 -4.20 7.33 -8.99
CA HIS A 83 -4.32 7.30 -10.43
C HIS A 83 -5.07 6.06 -10.89
N ILE A 84 -6.11 6.24 -11.71
CA ILE A 84 -6.86 5.18 -12.40
C ILE A 84 -7.10 5.65 -13.83
N GLY A 85 -6.34 5.14 -14.79
CA GLY A 85 -6.30 5.67 -16.13
C GLY A 85 -5.89 7.14 -16.11
N ARG A 86 -6.60 7.97 -16.86
CA ARG A 86 -6.38 9.42 -16.90
C ARG A 86 -6.94 10.17 -15.69
N LYS A 87 -7.75 9.50 -14.86
CA LYS A 87 -8.36 10.12 -13.68
C LYS A 87 -7.37 10.20 -12.53
N MET A 88 -7.36 11.34 -11.87
CA MET A 88 -6.55 11.61 -10.69
C MET A 88 -7.47 12.06 -9.56
N VAL A 89 -7.33 11.44 -8.40
CA VAL A 89 -8.11 11.78 -7.19
C VAL A 89 -7.14 12.00 -6.04
N ARG A 90 -7.25 13.15 -5.37
CA ARG A 90 -6.46 13.44 -4.17
C ARG A 90 -6.87 12.51 -3.05
N GLY A 91 -5.92 11.85 -2.43
CA GLY A 91 -6.13 10.90 -1.36
C GLY A 91 -4.93 9.99 -1.18
N GLY A 92 -4.72 9.55 0.03
CA GLY A 92 -3.69 8.55 0.35
C GLY A 92 -4.19 7.12 0.14
N ARG A 93 -5.51 6.93 0.26
CA ARG A 93 -6.25 5.69 0.06
C ARG A 93 -7.68 6.03 -0.39
N ILE A 94 -8.39 5.06 -1.00
CA ILE A 94 -9.79 5.27 -1.44
C ILE A 94 -10.64 5.71 -0.24
N ALA A 95 -11.40 6.80 -0.44
CA ALA A 95 -12.24 7.47 0.55
C ALA A 95 -11.50 8.12 1.73
N GLU A 96 -10.17 8.20 1.69
CA GLU A 96 -9.38 8.88 2.71
C GLU A 96 -8.62 10.06 2.09
N PRO A 97 -8.78 11.30 2.63
CA PRO A 97 -8.20 12.50 2.04
C PRO A 97 -6.66 12.51 2.08
N ALA A 98 -6.06 13.29 1.21
CA ALA A 98 -4.64 13.56 1.27
C ALA A 98 -4.33 14.61 2.35
N VAL A 99 -3.12 14.57 2.90
CA VAL A 99 -2.54 15.64 3.72
C VAL A 99 -1.77 16.58 2.79
N GLU A 100 -2.28 17.78 2.57
CA GLU A 100 -1.79 18.64 1.49
C GLU A 100 -0.66 19.61 1.92
N HIS A 101 -0.72 20.19 3.12
CA HIS A 101 0.19 21.26 3.52
C HIS A 101 1.43 20.79 4.30
N PHE A 102 1.37 19.62 4.92
CA PHE A 102 2.45 19.15 5.78
C PHE A 102 3.79 19.01 5.05
N THR A 103 3.77 18.55 3.79
CA THR A 103 5.00 18.46 2.97
C THR A 103 5.64 19.82 2.74
N GLU A 104 4.84 20.83 2.43
CA GLU A 104 5.33 22.20 2.25
C GLU A 104 5.88 22.76 3.56
N SER A 105 5.23 22.45 4.66
CA SER A 105 5.68 22.83 6.00
C SER A 105 7.09 22.31 6.28
N ILE A 106 7.36 21.02 6.05
CA ILE A 106 8.68 20.45 6.31
C ILE A 106 9.74 20.93 5.30
N THR A 107 9.37 21.12 4.02
CA THR A 107 10.33 21.59 2.99
C THR A 107 10.77 23.02 3.20
N ARG A 108 9.92 23.89 3.73
CA ARG A 108 10.31 25.27 4.15
C ARG A 108 11.46 25.29 5.16
N HIS A 109 11.67 24.21 5.87
CA HIS A 109 12.76 24.06 6.85
C HIS A 109 14.00 23.34 6.29
N GLY A 110 14.06 23.15 4.96
CA GLY A 110 15.23 22.58 4.28
C GLY A 110 15.21 21.05 4.14
N ILE A 111 14.14 20.38 4.49
CA ILE A 111 13.99 18.95 4.27
C ILE A 111 13.60 18.71 2.81
N VAL A 112 14.44 17.97 2.09
CA VAL A 112 14.16 17.61 0.69
C VAL A 112 13.12 16.50 0.64
N SER A 113 12.07 16.70 -0.13
CA SER A 113 11.02 15.70 -0.37
C SER A 113 11.00 15.25 -1.83
N ALA A 114 10.60 14.02 -2.05
CA ALA A 114 10.41 13.47 -3.38
C ALA A 114 9.16 12.57 -3.39
N ARG A 115 8.59 12.39 -4.58
CA ARG A 115 7.44 11.52 -4.75
C ARG A 115 7.89 10.10 -5.11
N MET A 116 7.20 9.11 -4.55
CA MET A 116 7.36 7.71 -4.92
C MET A 116 6.02 7.17 -5.41
N LYS A 117 6.08 6.30 -6.43
CA LYS A 117 4.91 5.56 -6.92
C LYS A 117 4.78 4.27 -6.14
N THR A 118 3.60 3.98 -5.64
CA THR A 118 3.22 2.65 -5.13
C THR A 118 1.96 2.20 -5.83
N GLY A 119 1.61 0.93 -5.72
CA GLY A 119 0.39 0.38 -6.32
C GLY A 119 -0.29 -0.61 -5.39
N THR A 120 -1.58 -0.77 -5.59
CA THR A 120 -2.38 -1.80 -4.93
C THR A 120 -3.16 -2.58 -5.98
N PRO A 121 -3.31 -3.90 -5.84
CA PRO A 121 -4.17 -4.68 -6.71
C PRO A 121 -5.64 -4.49 -6.38
N VAL A 122 -6.47 -4.99 -7.29
CA VAL A 122 -7.92 -5.06 -7.10
C VAL A 122 -8.29 -6.00 -5.96
N ARG A 123 -9.47 -5.79 -5.39
CA ARG A 123 -10.12 -6.73 -4.48
C ARG A 123 -11.18 -7.51 -5.24
N ILE A 124 -11.24 -8.81 -4.99
CA ILE A 124 -12.18 -9.75 -5.61
C ILE A 124 -13.16 -10.22 -4.54
N ASP A 125 -14.42 -10.30 -4.87
CA ASP A 125 -15.41 -10.93 -4.02
C ASP A 125 -15.26 -12.47 -4.09
N LYS A 126 -14.98 -13.10 -2.96
CA LYS A 126 -14.81 -14.55 -2.85
C LYS A 126 -15.95 -15.35 -3.47
N ARG A 127 -17.18 -14.82 -3.44
CA ARG A 127 -18.37 -15.46 -3.99
C ARG A 127 -18.40 -15.53 -5.52
N SER A 128 -17.56 -14.73 -6.19
CA SER A 128 -17.41 -14.72 -7.65
C SER A 128 -16.26 -15.58 -8.15
N VAL A 129 -15.59 -16.33 -7.27
CA VAL A 129 -14.39 -17.10 -7.60
C VAL A 129 -14.74 -18.58 -7.82
N HIS A 130 -14.27 -19.14 -8.93
CA HIS A 130 -14.34 -20.57 -9.26
C HIS A 130 -13.12 -21.30 -8.68
N PHE A 131 -13.19 -21.70 -7.41
CA PHE A 131 -12.05 -22.30 -6.68
C PHE A 131 -11.68 -23.70 -7.13
N GLU A 132 -12.63 -24.43 -7.71
CA GLU A 132 -12.49 -25.81 -8.14
C GLU A 132 -11.39 -26.01 -9.20
N ASP A 133 -11.09 -24.97 -9.99
CA ASP A 133 -10.10 -24.99 -11.06
C ASP A 133 -8.76 -24.38 -10.64
N LEU A 134 -8.62 -23.95 -9.38
CA LEU A 134 -7.45 -23.23 -8.92
C LEU A 134 -6.48 -24.11 -8.13
N GLU A 135 -5.20 -23.96 -8.39
CA GLU A 135 -4.16 -24.58 -7.61
C GLU A 135 -4.05 -23.95 -6.21
N ILE A 136 -4.20 -24.79 -5.19
CA ILE A 136 -4.10 -24.36 -3.79
C ILE A 136 -2.63 -24.19 -3.42
N GLN A 137 -2.31 -23.04 -2.80
CA GLN A 137 -1.03 -22.74 -2.17
C GLN A 137 -1.22 -22.81 -0.65
N PRO A 138 -0.93 -23.93 0.00
CA PRO A 138 -1.02 -24.04 1.45
C PRO A 138 0.06 -23.18 2.11
N GLY A 139 -0.21 -22.71 3.32
CA GLY A 139 0.79 -22.08 4.16
C GLY A 139 1.91 -23.05 4.52
N GLU A 140 3.04 -22.54 4.98
CA GLU A 140 4.15 -23.36 5.43
C GLU A 140 3.80 -24.14 6.71
N SER A 141 4.19 -25.41 6.78
CA SER A 141 3.97 -26.25 7.95
C SER A 141 4.85 -25.86 9.15
N ARG A 142 5.90 -25.07 8.92
CA ARG A 142 6.80 -24.61 9.96
C ARG A 142 6.32 -23.30 10.56
N SER A 143 6.23 -23.25 11.88
CA SER A 143 5.97 -22.02 12.62
C SER A 143 7.22 -21.14 12.62
N TYR A 144 7.27 -20.15 11.73
CA TYR A 144 8.23 -19.05 11.81
C TYR A 144 7.65 -17.91 12.64
N GLN A 145 8.51 -17.22 13.38
CA GLN A 145 8.12 -16.04 14.12
C GLN A 145 9.10 -14.90 13.85
N PHE A 146 8.58 -13.67 13.83
CA PHE A 146 9.40 -12.47 13.65
C PHE A 146 9.99 -11.96 14.96
N SER A 147 9.38 -12.31 16.10
CA SER A 147 9.84 -11.91 17.42
C SER A 147 10.77 -12.95 18.01
N TYR A 148 11.90 -12.52 18.57
CA TYR A 148 12.77 -13.34 19.40
C TYR A 148 12.29 -13.42 20.87
N MET A 149 11.35 -12.56 21.26
CA MET A 149 10.89 -12.43 22.65
C MET A 149 9.76 -13.40 23.00
N ASN A 150 8.92 -13.75 22.04
CA ASN A 150 7.71 -14.52 22.27
C ASN A 150 7.71 -15.79 21.42
N LYS A 151 7.18 -16.88 21.98
CA LYS A 151 6.87 -18.09 21.21
C LYS A 151 5.42 -18.03 20.74
N CYS A 152 5.20 -18.06 19.43
CA CYS A 152 3.87 -18.25 18.86
C CYS A 152 3.47 -19.72 18.92
N GLY A 153 2.24 -20.01 19.32
CA GLY A 153 1.60 -21.28 19.10
C GLY A 153 1.33 -21.56 17.61
N ALA A 154 0.85 -22.75 17.30
CA ALA A 154 0.41 -23.06 15.94
C ALA A 154 -0.77 -22.17 15.54
N LEU A 155 -0.61 -21.41 14.47
CA LEU A 155 -1.65 -20.55 13.90
C LEU A 155 -2.45 -21.35 12.86
N LYS A 156 -3.76 -21.11 12.79
CA LYS A 156 -4.59 -21.61 11.70
C LYS A 156 -4.11 -21.01 10.38
N GLN A 157 -3.71 -21.85 9.45
CA GLN A 157 -3.29 -21.43 8.13
C GLN A 157 -4.49 -21.31 7.20
N LEU A 158 -4.60 -20.18 6.48
CA LEU A 158 -5.53 -20.01 5.37
C LEU A 158 -4.76 -20.20 4.07
N PRO A 159 -5.25 -21.01 3.12
CA PRO A 159 -4.59 -21.18 1.84
C PRO A 159 -4.75 -19.92 0.97
N CYS A 160 -3.82 -19.75 0.03
CA CYS A 160 -3.96 -18.91 -1.13
C CYS A 160 -4.19 -19.76 -2.38
N TRP A 161 -4.52 -19.13 -3.50
CA TRP A 161 -4.72 -19.83 -4.77
C TRP A 161 -3.91 -19.16 -5.88
N THR A 162 -3.33 -19.98 -6.75
CA THR A 162 -2.66 -19.48 -7.94
C THR A 162 -3.68 -19.18 -9.04
N VAL A 163 -3.65 -17.95 -9.55
CA VAL A 163 -4.43 -17.51 -10.70
C VAL A 163 -3.46 -17.08 -11.79
N ASN A 164 -3.69 -17.46 -13.03
CA ASN A 164 -2.85 -17.06 -14.14
C ASN A 164 -3.60 -16.11 -15.07
N THR A 165 -2.91 -15.08 -15.56
CA THR A 165 -3.37 -14.34 -16.74
C THR A 165 -3.25 -15.23 -17.99
N ASN A 166 -3.87 -14.82 -19.09
CA ASN A 166 -3.80 -15.47 -20.39
C ASN A 166 -3.59 -14.45 -21.52
N LYS A 167 -3.42 -14.90 -22.75
CA LYS A 167 -3.20 -14.02 -23.90
C LYS A 167 -4.32 -12.99 -24.09
N GLN A 168 -5.58 -13.40 -23.92
CA GLN A 168 -6.72 -12.51 -24.08
C GLN A 168 -6.72 -11.41 -23.03
N VAL A 169 -6.40 -11.74 -21.77
CA VAL A 169 -6.19 -10.78 -20.68
C VAL A 169 -5.08 -9.79 -21.06
N HIS A 170 -3.97 -10.29 -21.59
CA HIS A 170 -2.84 -9.44 -22.00
C HIS A 170 -3.21 -8.46 -23.12
N GLU A 171 -3.99 -8.88 -24.12
CA GLU A 171 -4.47 -8.01 -25.20
C GLU A 171 -5.34 -6.89 -24.68
N ILE A 172 -6.27 -7.19 -23.78
CA ILE A 172 -7.15 -6.20 -23.15
C ILE A 172 -6.30 -5.21 -22.33
N LEU A 173 -5.40 -5.68 -21.48
CA LEU A 173 -4.56 -4.80 -20.68
C LEU A 173 -3.64 -3.92 -21.55
N LYS A 174 -3.08 -4.48 -22.64
CA LYS A 174 -2.25 -3.73 -23.60
C LYS A 174 -3.05 -2.64 -24.32
N SER A 175 -4.33 -2.83 -24.60
CA SER A 175 -5.16 -1.80 -25.24
C SER A 175 -5.32 -0.54 -24.37
N GLY A 176 -5.20 -0.66 -23.07
CA GLY A 176 -5.28 0.46 -22.13
C GLY A 176 -3.94 1.17 -21.85
N LEU A 177 -2.82 0.71 -22.39
CA LEU A 177 -1.49 1.26 -22.05
C LEU A 177 -1.34 2.74 -22.38
N ALA A 178 -1.96 3.23 -23.44
CA ALA A 178 -1.94 4.65 -23.82
C ALA A 178 -2.58 5.56 -22.76
N ASP A 179 -3.49 5.00 -21.96
CA ASP A 179 -4.17 5.70 -20.87
C ASP A 179 -3.57 5.37 -19.48
N SER A 180 -2.51 4.55 -19.44
CA SER A 180 -1.80 4.27 -18.20
C SER A 180 -0.98 5.47 -17.75
N PRO A 181 -1.15 5.94 -16.52
CA PRO A 181 -0.34 7.02 -15.96
C PRO A 181 1.16 6.76 -15.95
N LEU A 182 1.56 5.49 -15.97
CA LEU A 182 2.96 5.07 -16.03
C LEU A 182 3.60 5.30 -17.41
N TYR A 183 2.79 5.30 -18.47
CA TYR A 183 3.25 5.37 -19.85
C TYR A 183 2.81 6.64 -20.58
N ASN A 184 1.83 7.37 -20.08
CA ASN A 184 1.37 8.64 -20.65
C ASN A 184 2.07 9.88 -20.08
N GLY A 185 3.05 9.71 -19.19
CA GLY A 185 3.84 10.80 -18.60
C GLY A 185 3.24 11.46 -17.34
N GLN A 186 2.07 11.01 -16.86
CA GLN A 186 1.46 11.55 -15.63
C GLN A 186 2.28 11.17 -14.38
N ILE A 187 2.78 9.95 -14.31
CA ILE A 187 3.65 9.48 -13.23
C ILE A 187 5.11 9.56 -13.68
N GLN A 188 5.87 10.48 -13.11
CA GLN A 188 7.29 10.66 -13.37
C GLN A 188 8.16 10.13 -12.22
N SER A 189 7.54 9.71 -11.12
CA SER A 189 8.23 9.22 -9.94
C SER A 189 8.69 7.76 -10.09
N ILE A 190 9.78 7.44 -9.42
CA ILE A 190 10.32 6.07 -9.39
C ILE A 190 9.47 5.21 -8.45
N GLY A 191 9.11 4.01 -8.90
CA GLY A 191 8.46 3.02 -8.04
C GLY A 191 9.46 2.26 -7.16
N PRO A 192 9.01 1.65 -6.06
CA PRO A 192 9.83 0.74 -5.28
C PRO A 192 10.33 -0.42 -6.16
N ARG A 193 11.57 -0.88 -5.89
CA ARG A 193 12.26 -1.87 -6.73
C ARG A 193 11.46 -3.17 -6.98
N TYR A 194 10.65 -3.59 -6.03
CA TYR A 194 9.92 -4.87 -6.07
C TYR A 194 8.40 -4.73 -6.16
N CYS A 195 7.89 -3.63 -6.69
CA CYS A 195 6.45 -3.42 -6.89
C CYS A 195 6.11 -3.17 -8.37
N PRO A 196 6.35 -4.15 -9.29
CA PRO A 196 5.95 -4.00 -10.67
C PRO A 196 4.43 -4.12 -10.78
N SER A 197 3.81 -3.17 -11.49
CA SER A 197 2.42 -3.29 -11.91
C SER A 197 2.25 -4.39 -12.96
N ILE A 198 1.03 -4.81 -13.22
CA ILE A 198 0.75 -5.79 -14.27
C ILE A 198 1.15 -5.23 -15.64
N GLU A 199 0.96 -3.93 -15.89
CA GLU A 199 1.38 -3.24 -17.12
C GLU A 199 2.89 -3.34 -17.30
N THR A 200 3.66 -3.14 -16.23
CA THR A 200 5.12 -3.26 -16.27
C THR A 200 5.56 -4.67 -16.60
N LYS A 201 4.86 -5.70 -16.08
CA LYS A 201 5.16 -7.09 -16.41
C LYS A 201 4.93 -7.37 -17.91
N LEU A 202 3.83 -6.84 -18.48
CA LEU A 202 3.49 -7.03 -19.88
C LEU A 202 4.47 -6.34 -20.84
N VAL A 203 4.98 -5.17 -20.45
CA VAL A 203 5.97 -4.43 -21.24
C VAL A 203 7.37 -5.05 -21.13
N THR A 204 7.75 -5.46 -19.91
CA THR A 204 9.09 -6.04 -19.66
C THR A 204 9.23 -7.47 -20.19
N PHE A 205 8.14 -8.24 -20.17
CA PHE A 205 8.13 -9.65 -20.59
C PHE A 205 7.04 -9.91 -21.64
N PRO A 206 7.13 -9.30 -22.83
CA PRO A 206 6.08 -9.33 -23.85
C PRO A 206 5.77 -10.72 -24.40
N ASP A 207 6.76 -11.62 -24.38
CA ASP A 207 6.65 -12.98 -24.93
C ASP A 207 6.05 -13.99 -23.96
N ARG A 208 5.82 -13.59 -22.71
CA ARG A 208 5.18 -14.48 -21.74
C ARG A 208 3.69 -14.61 -22.02
N GLU A 209 3.22 -15.85 -22.16
CA GLU A 209 1.81 -16.15 -22.42
C GLU A 209 0.93 -16.01 -21.19
N LYS A 210 1.53 -16.10 -19.98
CA LYS A 210 0.85 -15.98 -18.68
C LYS A 210 1.75 -15.40 -17.61
N HIS A 211 1.16 -14.68 -16.68
CA HIS A 211 1.78 -14.22 -15.43
C HIS A 211 1.05 -14.82 -14.24
N PRO A 212 1.77 -15.44 -13.30
CA PRO A 212 1.16 -15.95 -12.07
C PRO A 212 0.76 -14.79 -11.16
N LEU A 213 -0.42 -14.93 -10.58
CA LEU A 213 -1.01 -14.08 -9.56
C LEU A 213 -1.39 -14.95 -8.38
N PHE A 214 -1.51 -14.36 -7.21
CA PHE A 214 -1.95 -15.07 -6.01
C PHE A 214 -3.22 -14.44 -5.49
N LEU A 215 -4.25 -15.26 -5.34
CA LEU A 215 -5.51 -14.86 -4.74
C LEU A 215 -5.46 -15.20 -3.25
N GLU A 216 -5.46 -14.17 -2.43
CA GLU A 216 -5.16 -14.23 -1.01
C GLU A 216 -6.36 -13.75 -0.20
N PRO A 217 -6.82 -14.47 0.85
CA PRO A 217 -7.89 -13.96 1.70
C PRO A 217 -7.42 -12.74 2.50
N GLU A 218 -8.21 -11.67 2.51
CA GLU A 218 -7.95 -10.48 3.35
C GLU A 218 -8.24 -10.73 4.84
N GLY A 219 -8.99 -11.77 5.15
CA GLY A 219 -9.30 -12.21 6.50
C GLY A 219 -10.16 -13.45 6.54
N GLU A 220 -10.36 -13.99 7.74
CA GLU A 220 -11.12 -15.21 7.96
C GLU A 220 -12.62 -14.98 7.78
N ASP A 221 -13.11 -13.81 8.24
CA ASP A 221 -14.54 -13.50 8.33
C ASP A 221 -14.99 -12.48 7.26
N THR A 222 -14.28 -12.41 6.12
CA THR A 222 -14.62 -11.53 5.00
C THR A 222 -14.67 -12.28 3.67
N ASN A 223 -15.47 -11.77 2.74
CA ASN A 223 -15.48 -12.22 1.34
C ASN A 223 -14.46 -11.47 0.47
N GLU A 224 -13.67 -10.58 1.05
CA GLU A 224 -12.68 -9.80 0.32
C GLU A 224 -11.41 -10.61 0.09
N MET A 225 -11.02 -10.75 -1.18
CA MET A 225 -9.80 -11.42 -1.61
C MET A 225 -8.86 -10.42 -2.26
N TYR A 226 -7.57 -10.53 -1.98
CA TYR A 226 -6.52 -9.71 -2.53
C TYR A 226 -5.88 -10.41 -3.73
N LEU A 227 -5.90 -9.80 -4.92
CA LEU A 227 -5.28 -10.37 -6.12
C LEU A 227 -3.83 -9.90 -6.25
N ASN A 228 -2.93 -10.52 -5.50
CA ASN A 228 -1.52 -10.18 -5.49
C ASN A 228 -0.88 -10.38 -6.88
N GLY A 229 -0.13 -9.37 -7.30
CA GLY A 229 0.51 -9.36 -8.63
C GLY A 229 -0.29 -8.67 -9.72
N PHE A 230 -1.57 -8.31 -9.48
CA PHE A 230 -2.41 -7.53 -10.40
C PHE A 230 -2.54 -6.05 -9.97
N SER A 231 -1.46 -5.47 -9.44
CA SER A 231 -1.43 -4.03 -9.19
C SER A 231 -1.48 -3.28 -10.52
N SER A 232 -2.41 -2.34 -10.68
CA SER A 232 -2.63 -1.63 -11.93
C SER A 232 -3.08 -0.19 -11.71
N SER A 233 -2.69 0.67 -12.64
CA SER A 233 -3.20 2.04 -12.78
C SER A 233 -3.96 2.26 -14.11
N LEU A 234 -4.22 1.21 -14.86
CA LEU A 234 -5.02 1.25 -16.08
C LEU A 234 -6.45 1.77 -15.81
N PRO A 235 -7.17 2.23 -16.84
CA PRO A 235 -8.59 2.57 -16.73
C PRO A 235 -9.40 1.44 -16.08
N MET A 236 -10.37 1.80 -15.24
CA MET A 236 -11.16 0.82 -14.48
C MET A 236 -11.88 -0.18 -15.39
N GLU A 237 -12.42 0.29 -16.49
CA GLU A 237 -13.12 -0.53 -17.50
C GLU A 237 -12.19 -1.58 -18.11
N VAL A 238 -10.94 -1.23 -18.39
CA VAL A 238 -9.92 -2.15 -18.91
C VAL A 238 -9.58 -3.21 -17.86
N GLN A 239 -9.42 -2.81 -16.60
CA GLN A 239 -9.14 -3.75 -15.51
C GLN A 239 -10.31 -4.74 -15.32
N ILE A 240 -11.55 -4.25 -15.31
CA ILE A 240 -12.75 -5.10 -15.15
C ILE A 240 -12.90 -6.07 -16.33
N GLU A 241 -12.70 -5.59 -17.56
CA GLU A 241 -12.79 -6.44 -18.74
C GLU A 241 -11.72 -7.53 -18.75
N ALA A 242 -10.48 -7.19 -18.37
CA ALA A 242 -9.39 -8.13 -18.25
C ALA A 242 -9.67 -9.20 -17.17
N LEU A 243 -10.20 -8.82 -16.01
CA LEU A 243 -10.55 -9.75 -14.94
C LEU A 243 -11.62 -10.75 -15.38
N LYS A 244 -12.66 -10.31 -16.07
CA LYS A 244 -13.73 -11.17 -16.62
C LYS A 244 -13.24 -12.20 -17.65
N LYS A 245 -12.00 -12.08 -18.16
CA LYS A 245 -11.40 -13.04 -19.09
C LYS A 245 -10.46 -14.03 -18.40
N MET A 246 -10.31 -13.92 -17.10
CA MET A 246 -9.61 -14.94 -16.30
C MET A 246 -10.60 -16.06 -15.95
N PRO A 247 -10.25 -17.34 -16.17
CA PRO A 247 -11.14 -18.46 -15.84
C PRO A 247 -11.55 -18.54 -14.38
N ALA A 248 -10.76 -17.91 -13.51
CA ALA A 248 -11.01 -17.85 -12.07
C ALA A 248 -12.22 -16.99 -11.65
N PHE A 249 -12.70 -16.07 -12.55
CA PHE A 249 -13.69 -15.03 -12.19
C PHE A 249 -14.83 -14.92 -13.16
#